data_2e19f71d3367199da0e51161b245983f
#
_entry.id   2e19f71d3367199da0e51161b245983f
#
_cell.length_a   1.000
_cell.length_b   1.000
_cell.length_c   1.000
_cell.angle_alpha   90.00
_cell.angle_beta   90.00
_cell.angle_gamma   90.00
#
_symmetry.space_group_name_H-M   'P 1'
#
loop_
_entity.id
_entity.type
_entity.pdbx_description
1 polymer ?
#
loop_
_entity_poly.entity_id
_entity_poly.type
_entity_poly.pdbx_seq_one_letter_code
_entity_poly.pdbx_strand_id
1 'polypeptide(L)' 'MEKIKDILMKRDRMTEEEAEDLIDEAKTDLAERLEAGEIPYDICEDWFGLEPDYIEELM' A
#
# COMPACT_ATOMS: atom_id res chain seq x y z
N MET A 1 -3.75 -12.79 -7.91
CA MET A 1 -4.16 -11.72 -6.98
C MET A 1 -3.99 -10.37 -7.68
N GLU A 2 -4.97 -9.50 -7.60
CA GLU A 2 -4.87 -8.18 -8.23
C GLU A 2 -3.83 -7.33 -7.52
N LYS A 3 -3.19 -6.46 -8.29
CA LYS A 3 -2.23 -5.51 -7.71
C LYS A 3 -2.96 -4.38 -6.99
N ILE A 4 -2.31 -3.82 -5.99
CA ILE A 4 -2.88 -2.69 -5.24
C ILE A 4 -3.31 -1.57 -6.17
N LYS A 5 -2.48 -1.22 -7.16
CA LYS A 5 -2.80 -0.19 -8.13
C LYS A 5 -4.12 -0.46 -8.85
N ASP A 6 -4.30 -1.69 -9.32
CA ASP A 6 -5.53 -2.08 -10.03
C ASP A 6 -6.75 -1.96 -9.14
N ILE A 7 -6.62 -2.36 -7.87
CA ILE A 7 -7.71 -2.26 -6.91
C ILE A 7 -8.09 -0.81 -6.67
N LEU A 8 -7.11 0.05 -6.46
CA LEU A 8 -7.36 1.48 -6.22
C LEU A 8 -8.03 2.13 -7.42
N MET A 9 -7.63 1.77 -8.61
CA MET A 9 -8.23 2.32 -9.82
C MET A 9 -9.68 1.87 -9.99
N LYS A 10 -9.98 0.61 -9.68
CA LYS A 10 -11.33 0.06 -9.83
C LYS A 10 -12.24 0.45 -8.69
N ARG A 11 -11.79 0.24 -7.46
CA ARG A 11 -12.61 0.43 -6.26
C ARG A 11 -12.80 1.91 -5.94
N ASP A 12 -11.69 2.65 -5.93
CA ASP A 12 -11.68 4.06 -5.53
C ASP A 12 -11.69 5.03 -6.70
N ARG A 13 -11.74 4.51 -7.91
CA ARG A 13 -11.77 5.30 -9.15
C ARG A 13 -10.59 6.27 -9.27
N MET A 14 -9.44 5.87 -8.77
CA MET A 14 -8.24 6.66 -8.90
C MET A 14 -7.67 6.55 -10.30
N THR A 15 -6.99 7.62 -10.74
CA THR A 15 -6.20 7.52 -11.97
C THR A 15 -4.94 6.70 -11.65
N GLU A 16 -4.26 6.24 -12.69
CA GLU A 16 -3.02 5.50 -12.52
C GLU A 16 -2.01 6.31 -11.72
N GLU A 17 -1.87 7.60 -12.03
CA GLU A 17 -0.95 8.49 -11.34
C GLU A 17 -1.31 8.63 -9.85
N GLU A 18 -2.57 8.83 -9.55
CA GLU A 18 -3.02 8.94 -8.17
C GLU A 18 -2.75 7.66 -7.38
N ALA A 19 -3.02 6.50 -7.99
CA ALA A 19 -2.79 5.22 -7.35
C ALA A 19 -1.30 5.01 -7.09
N GLU A 20 -0.45 5.33 -8.05
CA GLU A 20 1.00 5.19 -7.87
C GLU A 20 1.54 6.11 -6.80
N ASP A 21 1.05 7.35 -6.73
CA ASP A 21 1.46 8.29 -5.69
C ASP A 21 1.10 7.78 -4.30
N LEU A 22 -0.11 7.25 -4.15
CA LEU A 22 -0.54 6.71 -2.87
C LEU A 22 0.29 5.49 -2.46
N ILE A 23 0.59 4.63 -3.42
CA ILE A 23 1.43 3.46 -3.18
C ILE A 23 2.84 3.88 -2.76
N ASP A 24 3.41 4.90 -3.41
CA ASP A 24 4.73 5.40 -3.06
C ASP A 24 4.77 5.95 -1.64
N GLU A 25 3.73 6.67 -1.22
CA GLU A 25 3.63 7.18 0.14
C GLU A 25 3.57 6.03 1.14
N ALA A 26 2.79 5.00 0.83
CA ALA A 26 2.70 3.83 1.71
C ALA A 26 4.03 3.09 1.79
N LYS A 27 4.76 2.99 0.69
CA LYS A 27 6.08 2.36 0.69
C LYS A 27 7.07 3.13 1.57
N THR A 28 7.00 4.46 1.52
CA THR A 28 7.86 5.31 2.34
C THR A 28 7.55 5.09 3.82
N ASP A 29 6.26 5.06 4.17
CA ASP A 29 5.84 4.80 5.55
C ASP A 29 6.33 3.43 6.02
N LEU A 30 6.19 2.42 5.17
CA LEU A 30 6.67 1.08 5.47
C LEU A 30 8.18 1.08 5.75
N ALA A 31 8.95 1.73 4.90
CA ALA A 31 10.40 1.78 5.06
C ALA A 31 10.79 2.46 6.38
N GLU A 32 10.13 3.54 6.73
CA GLU A 32 10.39 4.26 7.97
C GLU A 32 10.08 3.40 9.20
N ARG A 33 8.97 2.66 9.17
CA ARG A 33 8.59 1.79 10.27
C ARG A 33 9.57 0.63 10.42
N LEU A 34 10.04 0.07 9.31
CA LEU A 34 11.04 -1.01 9.35
C LEU A 34 12.35 -0.52 9.94
N GLU A 35 12.78 0.69 9.61
CA GLU A 35 13.98 1.28 10.19
C GLU A 35 13.84 1.50 11.70
N ALA A 36 12.64 1.78 12.17
CA ALA A 36 12.37 1.94 13.59
C ALA A 36 12.26 0.61 14.35
N GLY A 37 12.39 -0.51 13.63
CA GLY A 37 12.30 -1.83 14.25
C GLY A 37 10.88 -2.35 14.37
N GLU A 38 9.92 -1.71 13.69
CA GLU A 38 8.53 -2.13 13.70
C GLU A 38 8.24 -3.01 12.49
N ILE A 39 7.29 -3.94 12.63
CA ILE A 39 6.80 -4.73 11.50
C ILE A 39 5.33 -4.34 11.31
N PRO A 40 5.02 -3.46 10.34
CA PRO A 40 3.67 -2.93 10.18
C PRO A 40 2.77 -3.89 9.38
N TYR A 41 2.32 -4.96 10.03
CA TYR A 41 1.47 -5.96 9.39
C TYR A 41 0.16 -5.40 8.85
N ASP A 42 -0.34 -4.35 9.46
CA ASP A 42 -1.63 -3.76 9.09
C ASP A 42 -1.52 -2.49 8.26
N ILE A 43 -0.34 -2.23 7.68
CA ILE A 43 -0.14 -1.05 6.85
C ILE A 43 -1.05 -1.05 5.62
N CYS A 44 -1.29 -2.21 5.02
CA CYS A 44 -2.19 -2.30 3.86
C CYS A 44 -3.64 -2.01 4.24
N GLU A 45 -4.05 -2.41 5.43
CA GLU A 45 -5.37 -2.12 5.94
C GLU A 45 -5.51 -0.62 6.23
N ASP A 46 -4.50 -0.01 6.85
CA ASP A 46 -4.52 1.40 7.18
C ASP A 46 -4.52 2.30 5.94
N TRP A 47 -3.70 1.96 4.95
CA TRP A 47 -3.56 2.79 3.76
C TRP A 47 -4.62 2.51 2.69
N PHE A 48 -5.00 1.25 2.53
CA PHE A 48 -5.83 0.82 1.40
C PHE A 48 -7.08 0.05 1.79
N GLY A 49 -7.21 -0.33 3.05
CA GLY A 49 -8.30 -1.21 3.48
C GLY A 49 -8.18 -2.60 2.88
N LEU A 50 -6.96 -3.07 2.66
CA LEU A 50 -6.69 -4.37 2.05
C LEU A 50 -6.09 -5.34 3.05
N GLU A 51 -6.11 -6.63 2.69
CA GLU A 51 -5.56 -7.69 3.52
C GLU A 51 -4.04 -7.54 3.67
N PRO A 52 -3.47 -8.05 4.79
CA PRO A 52 -2.02 -7.97 5.02
C PRO A 52 -1.16 -8.62 3.94
N ASP A 53 -1.71 -9.58 3.20
CA ASP A 53 -0.98 -10.28 2.16
C ASP A 53 -0.43 -9.33 1.08
N TYR A 54 -1.08 -8.18 0.92
CA TYR A 54 -0.65 -7.18 -0.06
C TYR A 54 0.64 -6.46 0.32
N ILE A 55 1.14 -6.67 1.53
CA ILE A 55 2.38 -6.02 1.98
C ILE A 55 3.57 -6.38 1.08
N GLU A 56 3.55 -7.56 0.46
CA GLU A 56 4.60 -7.99 -0.44
C GLU A 56 4.79 -7.03 -1.61
N GLU A 57 3.73 -6.38 -2.05
CA GLU A 57 3.82 -5.42 -3.14
C GLU A 57 4.48 -4.12 -2.73
N LEU A 58 4.52 -3.85 -1.44
CA LEU A 58 5.15 -2.64 -0.90
C LEU A 58 6.62 -2.84 -0.55
N MET A 59 7.06 -4.09 -0.50
CA MET A 59 8.45 -4.43 -0.10
C MET A 59 9.42 -4.49 -1.28
#